data_9e711318d332e74c1eb54de95a7171e1
#
_entry.id   9e711318d332e74c1eb54de95a7171e1
#
_cell.length_a   1.000
_cell.length_b   1.000
_cell.length_c   1.000
_cell.angle_alpha   90.00
_cell.angle_beta   90.00
_cell.angle_gamma   90.00
#
_symmetry.space_group_name_H-M   'P 1'
#
loop_
_entity.id
_entity.type
_entity.pdbx_description
1 polymer ?
#
loop_
_entity_poly.entity_id
_entity_poly.type
_entity_poly.pdbx_seq_one_letter_code
_entity_poly.pdbx_strand_id
1 'polypeptide(L)'
;MLTQKIKKGLLTKTDYWFDERPKLRLFSSYVQCPVKKDIPLMSRNSFYTIHIDLSKSEEELLTEMEKGTSYEIRRAEREGITCDAKGSVNDFIPFFNEFAKIKEIEGTDLKYAIYSRPLVITRAFKDDDLLVMHAYTEDEKRGRLNMSASRMIRPDEDYKKTRALIGYANRYLHFKDILHFKDEGKEFYDFGGYAKDTADKALAGINKFKMGFGGEIVEEF
;
A
#
# COMPACT_ATOMS: atom_id res chain seq x y z
N MET A 1 5.77 -14.13 -8.12
CA MET A 1 5.66 -14.72 -6.74
C MET A 1 6.74 -14.12 -5.84
N LEU A 2 6.37 -13.63 -4.65
CA LEU A 2 7.27 -13.12 -3.61
C LEU A 2 7.27 -14.09 -2.43
N THR A 3 8.39 -14.27 -1.74
CA THR A 3 8.46 -15.03 -0.49
C THR A 3 8.91 -14.16 0.67
N GLN A 4 8.31 -14.39 1.84
CA GLN A 4 8.68 -13.76 3.10
C GLN A 4 8.99 -14.84 4.12
N LYS A 5 10.19 -14.81 4.70
CA LYS A 5 10.59 -15.72 5.77
C LYS A 5 10.48 -15.04 7.13
N ILE A 6 9.78 -15.64 8.04
CA ILE A 6 9.56 -15.14 9.39
C ILE A 6 10.12 -16.15 10.38
N LYS A 7 11.13 -15.76 11.17
CA LYS A 7 11.66 -16.58 12.27
C LYS A 7 10.71 -16.53 13.47
N LYS A 8 10.31 -17.71 13.97
CA LYS A 8 9.56 -17.89 15.22
C LYS A 8 10.33 -18.88 16.11
N GLY A 9 11.22 -18.36 16.94
CA GLY A 9 12.13 -19.19 17.73
C GLY A 9 13.06 -20.04 16.85
N LEU A 10 13.04 -21.36 17.01
CA LEU A 10 13.85 -22.31 16.21
C LEU A 10 13.22 -22.65 14.85
N LEU A 11 11.97 -22.23 14.61
CA LEU A 11 11.26 -22.53 13.37
C LEU A 11 11.27 -21.31 12.44
N THR A 12 11.28 -21.58 11.13
CA THR A 12 11.10 -20.56 10.11
C THR A 12 9.81 -20.87 9.36
N LYS A 13 8.86 -19.96 9.41
CA LYS A 13 7.66 -19.96 8.57
C LYS A 13 7.97 -19.23 7.26
N THR A 14 7.48 -19.77 6.13
CA THR A 14 7.58 -19.10 4.84
C THR A 14 6.20 -18.73 4.34
N ASP A 15 5.97 -17.45 4.10
CA ASP A 15 4.78 -16.95 3.43
C ASP A 15 5.06 -16.79 1.95
N TYR A 16 4.20 -17.39 1.12
CA TYR A 16 4.23 -17.31 -0.35
C TYR A 16 3.17 -16.34 -0.80
N TRP A 17 3.58 -15.20 -1.34
CA TRP A 17 2.69 -14.14 -1.80
C TRP A 17 2.43 -14.29 -3.29
N PHE A 18 1.16 -14.14 -3.68
CA PHE A 18 0.73 -14.09 -5.08
C PHE A 18 1.04 -15.38 -5.86
N ASP A 19 1.07 -16.52 -5.17
CA ASP A 19 1.36 -17.80 -5.84
C ASP A 19 0.16 -18.25 -6.68
N GLU A 20 0.36 -18.36 -8.00
CA GLU A 20 -0.66 -18.84 -8.95
C GLU A 20 -0.82 -20.38 -8.91
N ARG A 21 0.11 -21.09 -8.26
CA ARG A 21 0.13 -22.55 -8.18
C ARG A 21 0.35 -23.05 -6.74
N PRO A 22 -0.50 -22.63 -5.79
CA PRO A 22 -0.33 -23.03 -4.41
C PRO A 22 -0.45 -24.55 -4.24
N LYS A 23 0.39 -25.09 -3.36
CA LYS A 23 0.44 -26.54 -3.05
C LYS A 23 0.78 -26.76 -1.60
N LEU A 24 0.53 -27.98 -1.06
CA LEU A 24 0.88 -28.29 0.30
C LEU A 24 2.40 -28.13 0.53
N ARG A 25 2.75 -27.31 1.50
CA ARG A 25 4.12 -27.10 1.99
C ARG A 25 4.09 -26.97 3.51
N LEU A 26 5.02 -27.64 4.19
CA LEU A 26 5.12 -27.58 5.64
C LEU A 26 5.63 -26.21 6.09
N PHE A 27 5.14 -25.75 7.25
CA PHE A 27 5.51 -24.45 7.85
C PHE A 27 5.36 -23.27 6.89
N SER A 28 4.30 -23.28 6.10
CA SER A 28 4.02 -22.23 5.13
C SER A 28 2.60 -21.69 5.24
N SER A 29 2.39 -20.50 4.72
CA SER A 29 1.08 -19.98 4.34
C SER A 29 1.15 -19.33 2.97
N TYR A 30 -0.01 -19.14 2.39
CA TYR A 30 -0.20 -18.44 1.14
C TYR A 30 -0.93 -17.12 1.41
N VAL A 31 -0.54 -16.06 0.74
CA VAL A 31 -1.08 -14.73 0.95
C VAL A 31 -1.47 -14.15 -0.39
N GLN A 32 -2.72 -13.74 -0.50
CA GLN A 32 -3.26 -13.12 -1.72
C GLN A 32 -2.98 -13.93 -3.00
N CYS A 33 -3.32 -15.23 -2.97
CA CYS A 33 -3.27 -16.04 -4.18
C CYS A 33 -4.41 -15.65 -5.12
N PRO A 34 -4.13 -15.42 -6.42
CA PRO A 34 -5.17 -15.07 -7.40
C PRO A 34 -6.08 -16.25 -7.76
N VAL A 35 -5.73 -17.46 -7.33
CA VAL A 35 -6.47 -18.66 -7.66
C VAL A 35 -7.15 -19.28 -6.44
N LYS A 36 -8.45 -19.57 -6.60
CA LYS A 36 -9.24 -20.30 -5.61
C LYS A 36 -8.92 -21.80 -5.68
N LYS A 37 -8.08 -22.28 -4.75
CA LYS A 37 -7.68 -23.68 -4.70
C LYS A 37 -7.73 -24.21 -3.28
N ASP A 38 -8.40 -25.34 -3.09
CA ASP A 38 -8.36 -26.06 -1.81
C ASP A 38 -7.08 -26.91 -1.72
N ILE A 39 -6.35 -26.71 -0.62
CA ILE A 39 -5.12 -27.45 -0.31
C ILE A 39 -5.39 -28.29 0.94
N PRO A 40 -5.17 -29.62 0.89
CA PRO A 40 -5.38 -30.46 2.06
C PRO A 40 -4.66 -29.91 3.30
N LEU A 41 -5.30 -29.95 4.46
CA LEU A 41 -4.77 -29.50 5.76
C LEU A 41 -4.51 -27.99 5.86
N MET A 42 -4.96 -27.17 4.90
CA MET A 42 -4.88 -25.71 4.97
C MET A 42 -6.28 -25.11 4.96
N SER A 43 -6.52 -24.13 5.84
CA SER A 43 -7.72 -23.30 5.76
C SER A 43 -7.54 -22.21 4.70
N ARG A 44 -8.65 -21.84 4.04
CA ARG A 44 -8.67 -20.76 3.06
C ARG A 44 -9.64 -19.69 3.51
N ASN A 45 -9.20 -18.45 3.41
CA ASN A 45 -10.02 -17.28 3.65
C ASN A 45 -10.01 -16.40 2.42
N SER A 46 -11.15 -15.78 2.11
CA SER A 46 -11.20 -14.74 1.08
C SER A 46 -10.54 -13.47 1.58
N PHE A 47 -9.77 -12.84 0.72
CA PHE A 47 -9.16 -11.53 0.90
C PHE A 47 -9.62 -10.63 -0.25
N TYR A 48 -10.10 -9.44 0.06
CA TYR A 48 -10.51 -8.48 -0.96
C TYR A 48 -9.50 -7.35 -1.04
N THR A 49 -9.15 -6.98 -2.26
CA THR A 49 -8.26 -5.86 -2.56
C THR A 49 -8.79 -5.03 -3.72
N ILE A 50 -8.11 -3.93 -4.06
CA ILE A 50 -8.44 -3.08 -5.21
C ILE A 50 -7.23 -3.07 -6.13
N HIS A 51 -7.44 -3.49 -7.39
CA HIS A 51 -6.45 -3.42 -8.45
C HIS A 51 -6.74 -2.26 -9.40
N ILE A 52 -5.70 -1.50 -9.74
CA ILE A 52 -5.70 -0.52 -10.82
C ILE A 52 -4.92 -1.12 -11.98
N ASP A 53 -5.53 -1.16 -13.15
CA ASP A 53 -4.93 -1.65 -14.40
C ASP A 53 -3.90 -0.64 -14.91
N LEU A 54 -2.63 -1.04 -14.94
CA LEU A 54 -1.51 -0.21 -15.38
C LEU A 54 -1.26 -0.26 -16.89
N SER A 55 -2.04 -1.02 -17.66
CA SER A 55 -2.00 -0.96 -19.13
C SER A 55 -2.54 0.36 -19.69
N LYS A 56 -3.40 1.05 -18.91
CA LYS A 56 -4.02 2.33 -19.24
C LYS A 56 -3.02 3.46 -19.30
N SER A 57 -3.25 4.46 -20.14
CA SER A 57 -2.47 5.70 -20.17
C SER A 57 -2.67 6.53 -18.89
N GLU A 58 -1.76 7.47 -18.62
CA GLU A 58 -1.89 8.38 -17.48
C GLU A 58 -3.20 9.18 -17.54
N GLU A 59 -3.62 9.61 -18.73
CA GLU A 59 -4.87 10.35 -18.94
C GLU A 59 -6.10 9.50 -18.63
N GLU A 60 -6.12 8.24 -19.05
CA GLU A 60 -7.18 7.29 -18.72
C GLU A 60 -7.26 7.03 -17.23
N LEU A 61 -6.12 6.79 -16.56
CA LEU A 61 -6.04 6.62 -15.11
C LEU A 61 -6.62 7.83 -14.36
N LEU A 62 -6.25 9.06 -14.76
CA LEU A 62 -6.78 10.29 -14.16
C LEU A 62 -8.28 10.48 -14.41
N THR A 63 -8.79 10.02 -15.56
CA THR A 63 -10.20 10.14 -15.94
C THR A 63 -11.08 9.18 -15.15
N GLU A 64 -10.57 7.99 -14.80
CA GLU A 64 -11.29 7.00 -13.98
C GLU A 64 -11.36 7.38 -12.49
N MET A 65 -10.51 8.28 -12.04
CA MET A 65 -10.54 8.75 -10.67
C MET A 65 -11.78 9.60 -10.37
N GLU A 66 -12.28 9.51 -9.14
CA GLU A 66 -13.30 10.46 -8.68
C GLU A 66 -12.81 11.91 -8.84
N LYS A 67 -13.71 12.82 -9.21
CA LYS A 67 -13.39 14.25 -9.40
C LYS A 67 -12.67 14.88 -8.22
N GLY A 68 -13.03 14.48 -6.99
CA GLY A 68 -12.35 14.94 -5.78
C GLY A 68 -10.89 14.48 -5.70
N THR A 69 -10.63 13.22 -6.02
CA THR A 69 -9.28 12.63 -6.01
C THR A 69 -8.38 13.31 -7.04
N SER A 70 -8.83 13.40 -8.31
CA SER A 70 -8.06 14.06 -9.36
C SER A 70 -7.85 15.56 -9.10
N TYR A 71 -8.83 16.25 -8.48
CA TYR A 71 -8.66 17.63 -8.04
C TYR A 71 -7.55 17.77 -6.99
N GLU A 72 -7.54 16.91 -5.97
CA GLU A 72 -6.56 16.97 -4.88
C GLU A 72 -5.15 16.59 -5.37
N ILE A 73 -5.02 15.68 -6.31
CA ILE A 73 -3.75 15.35 -6.99
C ILE A 73 -3.19 16.60 -7.70
N ARG A 74 -4.00 17.27 -8.53
CA ARG A 74 -3.58 18.51 -9.20
C ARG A 74 -3.32 19.66 -8.21
N ARG A 75 -4.00 19.66 -7.07
CA ARG A 75 -3.74 20.62 -6.01
C ARG A 75 -2.38 20.39 -5.36
N ALA A 76 -2.02 19.14 -5.06
CA ALA A 76 -0.72 18.78 -4.53
C ALA A 76 0.43 19.25 -5.43
N GLU A 77 0.29 19.06 -6.74
CA GLU A 77 1.28 19.51 -7.72
C GLU A 77 1.43 21.04 -7.70
N ARG A 78 0.33 21.80 -7.67
CA ARG A 78 0.36 23.26 -7.55
C ARG A 78 0.93 23.76 -6.22
N GLU A 79 0.74 23.02 -5.15
CA GLU A 79 1.36 23.31 -3.84
C GLU A 79 2.87 22.98 -3.83
N GLY A 80 3.43 22.42 -4.91
CA GLY A 80 4.83 22.08 -5.04
C GLY A 80 5.24 20.85 -4.22
N ILE A 81 4.32 19.90 -4.04
CA ILE A 81 4.65 18.59 -3.42
C ILE A 81 5.48 17.79 -4.41
N THR A 82 6.57 17.20 -3.92
CA THR A 82 7.45 16.32 -4.68
C THR A 82 7.40 14.91 -4.12
N CYS A 83 7.65 13.90 -4.98
CA CYS A 83 7.63 12.50 -4.61
C CYS A 83 8.86 11.78 -5.14
N ASP A 84 9.32 10.77 -4.42
CA ASP A 84 10.36 9.85 -4.88
C ASP A 84 10.15 8.41 -4.37
N ALA A 85 10.84 7.44 -4.97
CA ALA A 85 10.91 6.05 -4.55
C ALA A 85 12.31 5.70 -3.97
N LYS A 86 12.93 6.65 -3.25
CA LYS A 86 14.29 6.52 -2.71
C LYS A 86 14.31 6.35 -1.19
N GLY A 87 13.17 6.08 -0.57
CA GLY A 87 13.08 5.82 0.86
C GLY A 87 13.77 4.51 1.25
N SER A 88 14.17 4.40 2.50
CA SER A 88 14.70 3.17 3.08
C SER A 88 13.78 2.58 4.13
N VAL A 89 13.87 1.27 4.35
CA VAL A 89 13.14 0.59 5.45
C VAL A 89 13.55 1.16 6.81
N ASN A 90 14.81 1.58 6.95
CA ASN A 90 15.31 2.17 8.20
C ASN A 90 14.68 3.54 8.50
N ASP A 91 14.33 4.31 7.47
CA ASP A 91 13.62 5.59 7.63
C ASP A 91 12.12 5.35 7.83
N PHE A 92 11.56 4.35 7.13
CA PHE A 92 10.13 4.05 7.18
C PHE A 92 9.67 3.54 8.56
N ILE A 93 10.42 2.63 9.19
CA ILE A 93 10.03 2.02 10.47
C ILE A 93 9.78 3.07 11.55
N PRO A 94 10.71 3.99 11.88
CA PRO A 94 10.44 5.00 12.90
C PRO A 94 9.29 5.94 12.51
N PHE A 95 9.21 6.35 11.24
CA PHE A 95 8.14 7.21 10.75
C PHE A 95 6.75 6.56 10.89
N PHE A 96 6.64 5.29 10.50
CA PHE A 96 5.39 4.54 10.65
C PHE A 96 5.04 4.32 12.13
N ASN A 97 6.00 3.98 12.98
CA ASN A 97 5.75 3.68 14.39
C ASN A 97 5.31 4.92 15.18
N GLU A 98 5.80 6.12 14.81
CA GLU A 98 5.27 7.38 15.34
C GLU A 98 3.81 7.58 14.96
N PHE A 99 3.48 7.40 13.69
CA PHE A 99 2.09 7.44 13.19
C PHE A 99 1.21 6.40 13.88
N ALA A 100 1.67 5.14 13.98
CA ALA A 100 0.94 4.03 14.57
C ALA A 100 0.60 4.27 16.05
N LYS A 101 1.55 4.80 16.82
CA LYS A 101 1.36 5.15 18.23
C LYS A 101 0.21 6.13 18.44
N ILE A 102 0.08 7.13 17.56
CA ILE A 102 -0.97 8.16 17.68
C ILE A 102 -2.31 7.66 17.14
N LYS A 103 -2.28 6.75 16.18
CA LYS A 103 -3.48 6.11 15.63
C LYS A 103 -3.94 4.91 16.47
N GLU A 104 -3.22 4.57 17.53
CA GLU A 104 -3.49 3.41 18.39
C GLU A 104 -3.59 2.09 17.59
N ILE A 105 -2.74 1.97 16.57
CA ILE A 105 -2.60 0.76 15.76
C ILE A 105 -1.26 0.07 16.04
N GLU A 106 -1.14 -1.18 15.64
CA GLU A 106 0.10 -1.94 15.79
C GLU A 106 1.24 -1.32 14.98
N GLY A 107 2.40 -1.16 15.61
CA GLY A 107 3.64 -0.74 14.97
C GLY A 107 4.23 -1.83 14.10
N THR A 108 5.32 -1.53 13.42
CA THR A 108 5.99 -2.50 12.54
C THR A 108 7.48 -2.64 12.86
N ASP A 109 8.02 -3.80 12.52
CA ASP A 109 9.43 -4.13 12.61
C ASP A 109 9.88 -4.89 11.35
N LEU A 110 9.67 -4.25 10.20
CA LEU A 110 9.95 -4.81 8.88
C LEU A 110 11.37 -5.34 8.70
N LYS A 111 12.34 -4.85 9.52
CA LYS A 111 13.73 -5.32 9.47
C LYS A 111 13.91 -6.79 9.83
N TYR A 112 12.97 -7.38 10.56
CA TYR A 112 13.00 -8.80 10.91
C TYR A 112 12.31 -9.70 9.87
N ALA A 113 11.64 -9.11 8.90
CA ALA A 113 11.03 -9.84 7.80
C ALA A 113 12.00 -9.94 6.62
N ILE A 114 12.37 -11.16 6.25
CA ILE A 114 13.26 -11.43 5.12
C ILE A 114 12.38 -11.65 3.88
N TYR A 115 12.32 -10.66 3.02
CA TYR A 115 11.65 -10.75 1.74
C TYR A 115 12.61 -11.22 0.64
N SER A 116 12.10 -11.95 -0.34
CA SER A 116 12.89 -12.37 -1.52
C SER A 116 13.21 -11.22 -2.48
N ARG A 117 12.53 -10.08 -2.31
CA ARG A 117 12.80 -8.82 -3.01
C ARG A 117 12.84 -7.68 -1.99
N PRO A 118 13.60 -6.62 -2.23
CA PRO A 118 13.56 -5.42 -1.40
C PRO A 118 12.15 -4.83 -1.35
N LEU A 119 11.80 -4.17 -0.23
CA LEU A 119 10.62 -3.35 -0.17
C LEU A 119 10.86 -2.04 -0.94
N VAL A 120 9.86 -1.59 -1.69
CA VAL A 120 9.87 -0.26 -2.30
C VAL A 120 9.30 0.71 -1.28
N ILE A 121 10.07 1.75 -0.94
CA ILE A 121 9.66 2.81 -0.01
C ILE A 121 9.57 4.12 -0.78
N THR A 122 8.37 4.67 -0.84
CA THR A 122 8.11 5.94 -1.52
C THR A 122 7.82 7.06 -0.52
N ARG A 123 8.07 8.30 -0.93
CA ARG A 123 8.02 9.46 -0.07
C ARG A 123 7.40 10.65 -0.76
N ALA A 124 6.66 11.47 0.00
CA ALA A 124 6.16 12.77 -0.47
C ALA A 124 6.64 13.88 0.46
N PHE A 125 7.09 14.97 -0.14
CA PHE A 125 7.65 16.14 0.55
C PHE A 125 6.95 17.43 0.14
N LYS A 126 6.94 18.38 1.05
CA LYS A 126 6.77 19.80 0.73
C LYS A 126 8.06 20.51 1.14
N ASP A 127 8.79 21.01 0.15
CA ASP A 127 10.17 21.46 0.33
C ASP A 127 11.02 20.33 0.96
N ASP A 128 11.63 20.54 2.12
CA ASP A 128 12.38 19.51 2.86
C ASP A 128 11.54 18.76 3.92
N ASP A 129 10.25 19.10 4.08
CA ASP A 129 9.36 18.50 5.07
C ASP A 129 8.75 17.21 4.53
N LEU A 130 9.12 16.07 5.11
CA LEU A 130 8.58 14.75 4.78
C LEU A 130 7.15 14.63 5.31
N LEU A 131 6.17 14.49 4.41
CA LEU A 131 4.75 14.47 4.74
C LEU A 131 4.16 13.07 4.83
N VAL A 132 4.54 12.19 3.89
CA VAL A 132 3.95 10.86 3.74
C VAL A 132 5.01 9.86 3.29
N MET A 133 4.89 8.63 3.77
CA MET A 133 5.67 7.49 3.28
C MET A 133 4.76 6.29 3.02
N HIS A 134 5.06 5.55 1.97
CA HIS A 134 4.43 4.26 1.69
C HIS A 134 5.47 3.14 1.63
N ALA A 135 5.07 1.93 1.98
CA ALA A 135 5.87 0.72 1.85
C ALA A 135 5.13 -0.32 1.01
N TYR A 136 5.83 -0.84 0.00
CA TYR A 136 5.29 -1.82 -0.95
C TYR A 136 6.09 -3.11 -0.94
N THR A 137 5.36 -4.22 -1.13
CA THR A 137 5.92 -5.45 -1.68
C THR A 137 5.63 -5.50 -3.17
N GLU A 138 6.55 -6.10 -3.94
CA GLU A 138 6.36 -6.24 -5.37
C GLU A 138 6.69 -7.65 -5.87
N ASP A 139 6.07 -8.04 -6.97
CA ASP A 139 6.51 -9.17 -7.79
C ASP A 139 6.60 -8.76 -9.28
N GLU A 140 6.58 -9.70 -10.21
CA GLU A 140 6.67 -9.41 -11.64
C GLU A 140 5.47 -8.61 -12.15
N LYS A 141 4.27 -8.82 -11.55
CA LYS A 141 3.00 -8.31 -12.04
C LYS A 141 2.47 -7.10 -11.29
N ARG A 142 2.85 -6.96 -10.00
CA ARG A 142 2.21 -5.95 -9.14
C ARG A 142 3.16 -5.22 -8.20
N GLY A 143 2.79 -3.97 -7.90
CA GLY A 143 3.23 -3.26 -6.70
C GLY A 143 2.07 -3.21 -5.70
N ARG A 144 2.22 -3.86 -4.54
CA ARG A 144 1.18 -3.96 -3.51
C ARG A 144 1.52 -3.11 -2.31
N LEU A 145 0.62 -2.18 -1.97
CA LEU A 145 0.73 -1.36 -0.77
C LEU A 145 0.60 -2.21 0.51
N ASN A 146 1.64 -2.21 1.33
CA ASN A 146 1.61 -2.82 2.65
C ASN A 146 1.16 -1.84 3.72
N MET A 147 1.79 -0.68 3.76
CA MET A 147 1.58 0.33 4.78
C MET A 147 1.69 1.74 4.19
N SER A 148 0.90 2.65 4.76
CA SER A 148 0.95 4.08 4.48
C SER A 148 0.98 4.82 5.82
N ALA A 149 1.84 5.81 5.94
CA ALA A 149 1.93 6.67 7.10
C ALA A 149 2.06 8.13 6.69
N SER A 150 1.50 9.00 7.51
CA SER A 150 1.63 10.44 7.37
C SER A 150 2.28 11.01 8.63
N ARG A 151 3.10 12.06 8.47
CA ARG A 151 3.63 12.76 9.63
C ARG A 151 2.52 13.37 10.47
N MET A 152 2.84 13.64 11.71
CA MET A 152 1.92 14.31 12.61
C MET A 152 1.92 15.82 12.38
N ILE A 153 0.77 16.44 12.68
CA ILE A 153 0.63 17.90 12.68
C ILE A 153 1.31 18.43 13.95
N ARG A 154 2.23 19.36 13.81
CA ARG A 154 2.98 19.96 14.93
C ARG A 154 2.08 20.98 15.66
N PRO A 155 2.32 21.21 16.97
CA PRO A 155 1.47 22.11 17.77
C PRO A 155 1.40 23.57 17.29
N ASP A 156 2.44 24.03 16.61
CA ASP A 156 2.59 25.38 16.05
C ASP A 156 2.02 25.56 14.64
N GLU A 157 1.52 24.47 14.05
CA GLU A 157 0.94 24.49 12.70
C GLU A 157 -0.58 24.75 12.68
N ASP A 158 -1.07 25.39 11.63
CA ASP A 158 -2.52 25.46 11.37
C ASP A 158 -3.07 24.08 11.03
N TYR A 159 -3.81 23.51 11.97
CA TYR A 159 -4.35 22.15 11.88
C TYR A 159 -5.12 21.89 10.59
N LYS A 160 -5.99 22.82 10.17
CA LYS A 160 -6.84 22.62 8.98
C LYS A 160 -6.03 22.64 7.68
N LYS A 161 -5.10 23.60 7.58
CA LYS A 161 -4.23 23.73 6.40
C LYS A 161 -3.27 22.58 6.29
N THR A 162 -2.61 22.21 7.38
CA THR A 162 -1.62 21.12 7.39
C THR A 162 -2.29 19.77 7.16
N ARG A 163 -3.47 19.53 7.76
CA ARG A 163 -4.24 18.31 7.48
C ARG A 163 -4.63 18.19 6.00
N ALA A 164 -5.05 19.30 5.39
CA ALA A 164 -5.39 19.31 3.96
C ALA A 164 -4.15 19.04 3.09
N LEU A 165 -3.02 19.69 3.40
CA LEU A 165 -1.75 19.50 2.68
C LEU A 165 -1.28 18.05 2.74
N ILE A 166 -1.29 17.43 3.92
CA ILE A 166 -0.95 16.01 4.10
C ILE A 166 -1.91 15.12 3.31
N GLY A 167 -3.21 15.43 3.29
CA GLY A 167 -4.21 14.71 2.49
C GLY A 167 -3.93 14.78 0.99
N TYR A 168 -3.55 15.97 0.49
CA TYR A 168 -3.13 16.15 -0.92
C TYR A 168 -1.85 15.39 -1.21
N ALA A 169 -0.85 15.46 -0.33
CA ALA A 169 0.41 14.74 -0.47
C ALA A 169 0.21 13.23 -0.52
N ASN A 170 -0.67 12.67 0.33
CA ASN A 170 -0.96 11.25 0.33
C ASN A 170 -1.60 10.78 -1.00
N ARG A 171 -2.58 11.54 -1.54
CA ARG A 171 -3.18 11.21 -2.85
C ARG A 171 -2.19 11.35 -3.99
N TYR A 172 -1.38 12.39 -3.96
CA TYR A 172 -0.37 12.60 -4.98
C TYR A 172 0.71 11.52 -4.96
N LEU A 173 1.14 11.09 -3.77
CA LEU A 173 2.07 9.98 -3.63
C LEU A 173 1.49 8.69 -4.21
N HIS A 174 0.24 8.33 -3.87
CA HIS A 174 -0.41 7.17 -4.49
C HIS A 174 -0.45 7.26 -6.02
N PHE A 175 -0.76 8.44 -6.57
CA PHE A 175 -0.76 8.63 -8.01
C PHE A 175 0.64 8.47 -8.62
N LYS A 176 1.68 9.03 -7.98
CA LYS A 176 3.07 8.84 -8.42
C LYS A 176 3.55 7.39 -8.27
N ASP A 177 3.08 6.69 -7.25
CA ASP A 177 3.36 5.26 -7.07
C ASP A 177 2.70 4.40 -8.17
N ILE A 178 1.47 4.74 -8.57
CA ILE A 178 0.78 4.11 -9.71
C ILE A 178 1.62 4.27 -10.99
N LEU A 179 2.09 5.49 -11.26
CA LEU A 179 2.94 5.75 -12.42
C LEU A 179 4.30 5.06 -12.32
N HIS A 180 4.92 5.05 -11.14
CA HIS A 180 6.18 4.36 -10.89
C HIS A 180 6.08 2.86 -11.22
N PHE A 181 5.07 2.17 -10.70
CA PHE A 181 4.88 0.74 -11.00
C PHE A 181 4.48 0.47 -12.46
N LYS A 182 3.78 1.41 -13.10
CA LYS A 182 3.53 1.36 -14.54
C LYS A 182 4.84 1.45 -15.33
N ASP A 183 5.74 2.38 -14.99
CA ASP A 183 7.04 2.56 -15.64
C ASP A 183 7.97 1.35 -15.42
N GLU A 184 7.82 0.67 -14.26
CA GLU A 184 8.48 -0.61 -13.95
C GLU A 184 7.87 -1.82 -14.70
N GLY A 185 6.86 -1.59 -15.54
CA GLY A 185 6.22 -2.62 -16.37
C GLY A 185 5.31 -3.58 -15.60
N LYS A 186 4.78 -3.18 -14.43
CA LYS A 186 3.79 -3.97 -13.70
C LYS A 186 2.45 -3.97 -14.45
N GLU A 187 1.68 -5.06 -14.27
CA GLU A 187 0.34 -5.20 -14.84
C GLU A 187 -0.70 -4.40 -14.06
N PHE A 188 -0.55 -4.35 -12.72
CA PHE A 188 -1.48 -3.60 -11.87
C PHE A 188 -0.85 -3.09 -10.57
N TYR A 189 -1.44 -2.01 -10.06
CA TYR A 189 -1.21 -1.49 -8.73
C TYR A 189 -2.27 -2.04 -7.77
N ASP A 190 -1.82 -2.56 -6.62
CA ASP A 190 -2.68 -3.19 -5.62
C ASP A 190 -2.72 -2.34 -4.34
N PHE A 191 -3.88 -1.77 -4.03
CA PHE A 191 -4.09 -0.93 -2.84
C PHE A 191 -4.04 -1.72 -1.51
N GLY A 192 -3.89 -3.04 -1.56
CA GLY A 192 -4.03 -3.89 -0.37
C GLY A 192 -5.47 -3.94 0.13
N GLY A 193 -5.69 -4.48 1.32
CA GLY A 193 -6.99 -4.87 1.84
C GLY A 193 -8.16 -3.92 1.60
N TYR A 194 -9.27 -4.50 1.16
CA TYR A 194 -10.59 -3.88 1.07
C TYR A 194 -11.54 -4.57 2.05
N ALA A 195 -12.11 -3.84 2.98
CA ALA A 195 -13.02 -4.38 4.00
C ALA A 195 -14.43 -4.52 3.41
N LYS A 196 -14.70 -5.67 2.76
CA LYS A 196 -16.01 -5.95 2.15
C LYS A 196 -17.11 -5.99 3.20
N ASP A 197 -18.23 -5.36 2.90
CA ASP A 197 -19.46 -5.34 3.72
C ASP A 197 -19.24 -4.91 5.19
N THR A 198 -18.26 -4.03 5.42
CA THR A 198 -17.90 -3.58 6.76
C THR A 198 -18.93 -2.61 7.34
N ALA A 199 -19.32 -2.81 8.60
CA ALA A 199 -20.07 -1.84 9.39
C ALA A 199 -19.19 -0.80 10.10
N ASP A 200 -17.86 -1.01 10.10
CA ASP A 200 -16.88 -0.09 10.68
C ASP A 200 -16.72 1.16 9.79
N LYS A 201 -17.07 2.32 10.35
CA LYS A 201 -17.02 3.61 9.64
C LYS A 201 -15.60 4.01 9.22
N ALA A 202 -14.57 3.64 10.00
CA ALA A 202 -13.17 3.94 9.67
C ALA A 202 -12.72 3.10 8.47
N LEU A 203 -13.01 1.80 8.46
CA LEU A 203 -12.72 0.91 7.34
C LEU A 203 -13.52 1.30 6.09
N ALA A 204 -14.81 1.66 6.24
CA ALA A 204 -15.59 2.18 5.12
C ALA A 204 -15.01 3.47 4.54
N GLY A 205 -14.46 4.36 5.38
CA GLY A 205 -13.75 5.55 4.96
C GLY A 205 -12.47 5.24 4.17
N ILE A 206 -11.70 4.23 4.60
CA ILE A 206 -10.51 3.74 3.90
C ILE A 206 -10.90 3.13 2.54
N ASN A 207 -11.95 2.31 2.50
CA ASN A 207 -12.48 1.76 1.26
C ASN A 207 -12.86 2.87 0.26
N LYS A 208 -13.62 3.87 0.72
CA LYS A 208 -13.99 5.02 -0.11
C LYS A 208 -12.78 5.79 -0.61
N PHE A 209 -11.77 6.01 0.23
CA PHE A 209 -10.53 6.66 -0.18
C PHE A 209 -9.85 5.91 -1.32
N LYS A 210 -9.69 4.58 -1.19
CA LYS A 210 -9.04 3.74 -2.21
C LYS A 210 -9.83 3.68 -3.51
N MET A 211 -11.16 3.50 -3.40
CA MET A 211 -12.05 3.49 -4.58
C MET A 211 -12.05 4.82 -5.33
N GLY A 212 -11.74 5.92 -4.66
CA GLY A 212 -11.59 7.24 -5.31
C GLY A 212 -10.51 7.30 -6.38
N PHE A 213 -9.57 6.35 -6.42
CA PHE A 213 -8.57 6.24 -7.48
C PHE A 213 -9.03 5.42 -8.70
N GLY A 214 -10.25 4.92 -8.69
CA GLY A 214 -10.73 3.96 -9.68
C GLY A 214 -10.32 2.52 -9.34
N GLY A 215 -10.27 1.67 -10.34
CA GLY A 215 -9.89 0.27 -10.19
C GLY A 215 -11.06 -0.65 -9.83
N GLU A 216 -10.76 -1.92 -9.65
CA GLU A 216 -11.73 -2.99 -9.44
C GLU A 216 -11.48 -3.72 -8.13
N ILE A 217 -12.57 -4.13 -7.45
CA ILE A 217 -12.47 -4.98 -6.26
C ILE A 217 -12.22 -6.41 -6.72
N VAL A 218 -11.12 -6.99 -6.27
CA VAL A 218 -10.70 -8.35 -6.61
C VAL A 218 -10.73 -9.24 -5.36
N GLU A 219 -11.21 -10.47 -5.50
CA GLU A 219 -11.14 -11.50 -4.46
C GLU A 219 -9.90 -12.35 -4.69
N GLU A 220 -9.07 -12.47 -3.66
CA GLU A 220 -7.90 -13.34 -3.58
C GLU A 220 -7.98 -14.27 -2.36
N PHE A 221 -7.06 -15.23 -2.21
CA PHE A 221 -7.15 -16.31 -1.23
C PHE A 221 -5.84 -16.57 -0.48
#